data_c37655c0f8d47e322f305d549ee9a3e1
#
_entry.id   c37655c0f8d47e322f305d549ee9a3e1
#
_cell.length_a   1.000
_cell.length_b   1.000
_cell.length_c   1.000
_cell.angle_alpha   90.00
_cell.angle_beta   90.00
_cell.angle_gamma   90.00
#
_symmetry.space_group_name_H-M   'P 1'
#
loop_
_entity.id
_entity.type
_entity.pdbx_description
1 polymer ?
#
loop_
_entity_poly.entity_id
_entity_poly.type
_entity_poly.pdbx_seq_one_letter_code
_entity_poly.pdbx_strand_id
1 'polypeptide(L)'
;MDTVAVSLKILGCIWQKNKKERRKGRDKMFLEIIEKISDEIIKNEDYLTELDREIGDGDHGVNLARGFTEIKNQLANFKTLPVSDVFTKMGMILLTKVGGASGAIYGTAFMSSGTFLKGKIDFDNQTFLGTLNAMIEGVQKRGKAVLGEKTILDTIIPTYNFLEKSFNEGKSLKDIKTETIEVAKNSMEATKNIVATKGRASYLGERSVGHIDPGAMSSYLMIKVVCENL
;
A
#
# COMPACT_ATOMS: atom_id res chain seq x y z
N MET A 1 52.67 -3.91 -13.81
CA MET A 1 51.31 -3.50 -14.24
C MET A 1 50.30 -4.35 -13.53
N ASP A 2 49.86 -3.85 -12.64
CA ASP A 2 48.73 -3.70 -11.68
C ASP A 2 47.81 -4.88 -11.53
N THR A 3 48.25 -5.88 -10.77
CA THR A 3 47.41 -6.95 -10.22
C THR A 3 46.31 -6.35 -9.32
N VAL A 4 46.57 -5.21 -8.68
CA VAL A 4 45.60 -4.48 -7.82
C VAL A 4 44.48 -3.86 -8.65
N ALA A 5 44.80 -3.25 -9.82
CA ALA A 5 43.80 -2.65 -10.69
C ALA A 5 42.88 -3.68 -11.35
N VAL A 6 43.39 -4.88 -11.65
CA VAL A 6 42.59 -6.00 -12.19
C VAL A 6 41.68 -6.56 -11.08
N SER A 7 42.18 -6.70 -9.85
CA SER A 7 41.39 -7.17 -8.69
C SER A 7 40.25 -6.21 -8.34
N LEU A 8 40.49 -4.89 -8.38
CA LEU A 8 39.45 -3.88 -8.14
C LEU A 8 38.37 -3.86 -9.23
N LYS A 9 38.74 -4.07 -10.50
CA LYS A 9 37.76 -4.22 -11.59
C LYS A 9 36.92 -5.48 -11.44
N ILE A 10 37.54 -6.61 -11.08
CA ILE A 10 36.81 -7.88 -10.85
C ILE A 10 35.87 -7.75 -9.67
N LEU A 11 36.30 -7.18 -8.55
CA LEU A 11 35.45 -6.91 -7.39
C LEU A 11 34.31 -5.95 -7.72
N GLY A 12 34.56 -4.91 -8.51
CA GLY A 12 33.53 -3.99 -9.01
C GLY A 12 32.50 -4.69 -9.92
N CYS A 13 32.95 -5.57 -10.83
CA CYS A 13 32.06 -6.37 -11.67
C CYS A 13 31.23 -7.36 -10.86
N ILE A 14 31.81 -8.05 -9.88
CA ILE A 14 31.11 -8.98 -9.00
C ILE A 14 30.09 -8.22 -8.14
N TRP A 15 30.45 -7.06 -7.61
CA TRP A 15 29.54 -6.21 -6.82
C TRP A 15 28.36 -5.70 -7.66
N GLN A 16 28.61 -5.24 -8.88
CA GLN A 16 27.55 -4.83 -9.82
C GLN A 16 26.64 -5.99 -10.24
N LYS A 17 27.21 -7.18 -10.49
CA LYS A 17 26.45 -8.38 -10.82
C LYS A 17 25.55 -8.79 -9.66
N ASN A 18 26.08 -8.84 -8.45
CA ASN A 18 25.31 -9.15 -7.25
C ASN A 18 24.20 -8.12 -6.99
N LYS A 19 24.46 -6.83 -7.25
CA LYS A 19 23.47 -5.77 -7.13
C LYS A 19 22.34 -5.92 -8.16
N LYS A 20 22.66 -6.30 -9.40
CA LYS A 20 21.69 -6.55 -10.48
C LYS A 20 20.81 -7.78 -10.18
N GLU A 21 21.41 -8.86 -9.67
CA GLU A 21 20.68 -10.07 -9.29
C GLU A 21 19.76 -9.84 -8.09
N ARG A 22 20.23 -9.13 -7.05
CA ARG A 22 19.38 -8.71 -5.90
C ARG A 22 18.22 -7.83 -6.34
N ARG A 23 18.44 -6.90 -7.27
CA ARG A 23 17.39 -6.06 -7.85
C ARG A 23 16.35 -6.90 -8.58
N LYS A 24 16.78 -7.84 -9.42
CA LYS A 24 15.88 -8.74 -10.18
C LYS A 24 15.03 -9.62 -9.24
N GLY A 25 15.63 -10.15 -8.18
CA GLY A 25 14.91 -10.95 -7.17
C GLY A 25 13.87 -10.11 -6.43
N ARG A 26 14.22 -8.90 -6.02
CA ARG A 26 13.32 -7.95 -5.38
C ARG A 26 12.16 -7.55 -6.29
N ASP A 27 12.45 -7.19 -7.55
CA ASP A 27 11.43 -6.76 -8.50
C ASP A 27 10.42 -7.88 -8.77
N LYS A 28 10.87 -9.14 -8.79
CA LYS A 28 10.01 -10.32 -8.86
C LYS A 28 9.11 -10.44 -7.62
N MET A 29 9.70 -10.34 -6.42
CA MET A 29 8.95 -10.38 -5.15
C MET A 29 7.89 -9.28 -5.09
N PHE A 30 8.20 -8.08 -5.55
CA PHE A 30 7.23 -6.98 -5.62
C PHE A 30 6.00 -7.33 -6.48
N LEU A 31 6.22 -7.92 -7.65
CA LEU A 31 5.12 -8.31 -8.53
C LEU A 31 4.28 -9.44 -7.94
N GLU A 32 4.91 -10.39 -7.24
CA GLU A 32 4.20 -11.46 -6.52
C GLU A 32 3.34 -10.91 -5.38
N ILE A 33 3.83 -9.89 -4.65
CA ILE A 33 3.05 -9.22 -3.60
C ILE A 33 1.88 -8.45 -4.22
N ILE A 34 2.07 -7.73 -5.32
CA ILE A 34 0.99 -7.02 -6.03
C ILE A 34 -0.08 -8.00 -6.52
N GLU A 35 0.32 -9.15 -7.05
CA GLU A 35 -0.61 -10.20 -7.45
C GLU A 35 -1.44 -10.70 -6.27
N LYS A 36 -0.81 -11.01 -5.14
CA LYS A 36 -1.49 -11.47 -3.92
C LYS A 36 -2.41 -10.41 -3.31
N ILE A 37 -1.99 -9.13 -3.33
CA ILE A 37 -2.88 -8.02 -2.94
C ILE A 37 -4.11 -7.97 -3.84
N SER A 38 -3.91 -8.12 -5.15
CA SER A 38 -5.02 -8.12 -6.11
C SER A 38 -5.98 -9.26 -5.83
N ASP A 39 -5.45 -10.47 -5.61
CA ASP A 39 -6.26 -11.65 -5.28
C ASP A 39 -7.04 -11.48 -3.98
N GLU A 40 -6.40 -10.93 -2.93
CA GLU A 40 -7.07 -10.72 -1.64
C GLU A 40 -8.19 -9.68 -1.73
N ILE A 41 -7.99 -8.59 -2.47
CA ILE A 41 -9.04 -7.58 -2.68
C ILE A 41 -10.20 -8.16 -3.51
N ILE A 42 -9.91 -8.87 -4.60
CA ILE A 42 -10.94 -9.50 -5.45
C ILE A 42 -11.74 -10.53 -4.64
N LYS A 43 -11.06 -11.35 -3.85
CA LYS A 43 -11.69 -12.37 -2.99
C LYS A 43 -12.65 -11.76 -1.95
N ASN A 44 -12.35 -10.56 -1.48
CA ASN A 44 -13.14 -9.86 -0.46
C ASN A 44 -14.12 -8.84 -1.06
N GLU A 45 -14.42 -8.89 -2.36
CA GLU A 45 -15.32 -7.96 -3.06
C GLU A 45 -16.67 -7.81 -2.36
N ASP A 46 -17.36 -8.93 -2.11
CA ASP A 46 -18.69 -8.94 -1.48
C ASP A 46 -18.63 -8.37 -0.06
N TYR A 47 -17.62 -8.75 0.71
CA TYR A 47 -17.47 -8.29 2.09
C TYR A 47 -17.21 -6.77 2.16
N LEU A 48 -16.32 -6.27 1.33
CA LEU A 48 -16.04 -4.83 1.25
C LEU A 48 -17.26 -4.03 0.75
N THR A 49 -18.04 -4.61 -0.15
CA THR A 49 -19.29 -4.03 -0.64
C THR A 49 -20.33 -3.97 0.47
N GLU A 50 -20.45 -5.03 1.29
CA GLU A 50 -21.40 -5.06 2.40
C GLU A 50 -21.05 -4.03 3.48
N LEU A 51 -19.78 -3.89 3.86
CA LEU A 51 -19.33 -2.84 4.77
C LEU A 51 -19.69 -1.43 4.26
N ASP A 52 -19.58 -1.23 2.97
CA ASP A 52 -19.93 0.07 2.36
C ASP A 52 -21.44 0.31 2.29
N ARG A 53 -22.26 -0.73 2.14
CA ARG A 53 -23.73 -0.61 2.20
C ARG A 53 -24.23 -0.07 3.52
N GLU A 54 -23.55 -0.40 4.61
CA GLU A 54 -23.91 0.04 5.94
C GLU A 54 -23.75 1.54 6.16
N ILE A 55 -22.74 2.17 5.49
CA ILE A 55 -22.37 3.57 5.73
C ILE A 55 -22.10 4.38 4.45
N GLY A 56 -22.30 3.79 3.27
CA GLY A 56 -21.99 4.40 1.98
C GLY A 56 -23.05 4.10 0.92
N ASP A 57 -22.60 3.87 -0.31
CA ASP A 57 -23.44 3.54 -1.47
C ASP A 57 -23.27 2.09 -1.96
N GLY A 58 -22.50 1.27 -1.25
CA GLY A 58 -22.34 -0.15 -1.49
C GLY A 58 -21.55 -0.46 -2.77
N ASP A 59 -20.59 0.37 -3.15
CA ASP A 59 -19.83 0.19 -4.38
C ASP A 59 -18.31 -0.04 -4.15
N HIS A 60 -17.82 0.09 -2.91
CA HIS A 60 -16.39 0.06 -2.59
C HIS A 60 -15.72 -1.25 -3.02
N GLY A 61 -16.30 -2.40 -2.67
CA GLY A 61 -15.73 -3.72 -3.01
C GLY A 61 -15.69 -3.95 -4.50
N VAL A 62 -16.83 -3.76 -5.19
CA VAL A 62 -16.95 -3.93 -6.65
C VAL A 62 -15.98 -3.02 -7.40
N ASN A 63 -15.88 -1.77 -6.98
CA ASN A 63 -14.99 -0.80 -7.61
C ASN A 63 -13.51 -1.18 -7.42
N LEU A 64 -13.08 -1.53 -6.19
CA LEU A 64 -11.71 -1.96 -5.94
C LEU A 64 -11.38 -3.26 -6.67
N ALA A 65 -12.24 -4.27 -6.62
CA ALA A 65 -12.03 -5.54 -7.33
C ALA A 65 -11.84 -5.32 -8.84
N ARG A 66 -12.61 -4.43 -9.46
CA ARG A 66 -12.42 -4.04 -10.87
C ARG A 66 -11.04 -3.45 -11.12
N GLY A 67 -10.60 -2.52 -10.26
CA GLY A 67 -9.28 -1.89 -10.38
C GLY A 67 -8.13 -2.89 -10.21
N PHE A 68 -8.21 -3.75 -9.19
CA PHE A 68 -7.19 -4.75 -8.91
C PHE A 68 -7.18 -5.90 -9.93
N THR A 69 -8.33 -6.25 -10.52
CA THR A 69 -8.39 -7.16 -11.68
C THR A 69 -7.60 -6.59 -12.86
N GLU A 70 -7.77 -5.31 -13.17
CA GLU A 70 -7.00 -4.67 -14.25
C GLU A 70 -5.50 -4.62 -13.91
N ILE A 71 -5.11 -4.30 -12.67
CA ILE A 71 -3.71 -4.36 -12.23
C ILE A 71 -3.14 -5.76 -12.45
N LYS A 72 -3.86 -6.81 -12.06
CA LYS A 72 -3.44 -8.20 -12.24
C LYS A 72 -3.25 -8.55 -13.71
N ASN A 73 -4.13 -8.12 -14.59
CA ASN A 73 -4.02 -8.30 -16.04
C ASN A 73 -2.78 -7.61 -16.63
N GLN A 74 -2.28 -6.54 -15.98
CA GLN A 74 -1.11 -5.79 -16.45
C GLN A 74 0.22 -6.28 -15.86
N LEU A 75 0.24 -7.26 -14.94
CA LEU A 75 1.47 -7.73 -14.28
C LEU A 75 2.57 -8.16 -15.25
N ALA A 76 2.20 -8.79 -16.37
CA ALA A 76 3.16 -9.19 -17.40
C ALA A 76 3.90 -7.98 -18.00
N ASN A 77 3.20 -6.86 -18.19
CA ASN A 77 3.75 -5.60 -18.72
C ASN A 77 4.59 -4.86 -17.67
N PHE A 78 4.42 -5.16 -16.39
CA PHE A 78 5.19 -4.54 -15.30
C PHE A 78 6.58 -5.15 -15.11
N LYS A 79 6.84 -6.37 -15.61
CA LYS A 79 8.08 -7.12 -15.39
C LYS A 79 9.36 -6.37 -15.77
N THR A 80 9.28 -5.46 -16.72
CA THR A 80 10.44 -4.69 -17.24
C THR A 80 10.52 -3.28 -16.69
N LEU A 81 9.52 -2.86 -15.89
CA LEU A 81 9.43 -1.50 -15.37
C LEU A 81 10.18 -1.34 -14.04
N PRO A 82 10.73 -0.16 -13.77
CA PRO A 82 11.14 0.21 -12.42
C PRO A 82 9.95 0.17 -11.45
N VAL A 83 10.19 -0.13 -10.17
CA VAL A 83 9.14 -0.16 -9.13
C VAL A 83 8.37 1.16 -9.07
N SER A 84 9.04 2.31 -9.23
CA SER A 84 8.39 3.64 -9.30
C SER A 84 7.33 3.74 -10.39
N ASP A 85 7.63 3.17 -11.56
CA ASP A 85 6.72 3.22 -12.70
C ASP A 85 5.57 2.23 -12.54
N VAL A 86 5.84 1.08 -11.88
CA VAL A 86 4.79 0.12 -11.50
C VAL A 86 3.77 0.81 -10.58
N PHE A 87 4.23 1.45 -9.48
CA PHE A 87 3.35 2.18 -8.57
C PHE A 87 2.56 3.29 -9.29
N THR A 88 3.22 4.06 -10.15
CA THR A 88 2.56 5.11 -10.93
C THR A 88 1.46 4.53 -11.85
N LYS A 89 1.77 3.42 -12.55
CA LYS A 89 0.78 2.75 -13.43
C LYS A 89 -0.38 2.14 -12.64
N MET A 90 -0.12 1.50 -11.50
CA MET A 90 -1.17 1.04 -10.59
C MET A 90 -2.09 2.20 -10.18
N GLY A 91 -1.50 3.33 -9.78
CA GLY A 91 -2.26 4.53 -9.43
C GLY A 91 -3.13 5.04 -10.58
N MET A 92 -2.61 5.06 -11.81
CA MET A 92 -3.37 5.45 -13.01
C MET A 92 -4.53 4.49 -13.31
N ILE A 93 -4.29 3.18 -13.17
CA ILE A 93 -5.33 2.15 -13.34
C ILE A 93 -6.44 2.37 -12.31
N LEU A 94 -6.08 2.51 -11.02
CA LEU A 94 -7.07 2.74 -9.97
C LEU A 94 -7.85 4.03 -10.20
N LEU A 95 -7.18 5.11 -10.59
CA LEU A 95 -7.84 6.39 -10.90
C LEU A 95 -8.86 6.28 -12.04
N THR A 96 -8.60 5.43 -13.02
CA THR A 96 -9.42 5.33 -14.25
C THR A 96 -10.45 4.19 -14.22
N LYS A 97 -10.20 3.12 -13.47
CA LYS A 97 -11.03 1.91 -13.44
C LYS A 97 -11.86 1.78 -12.16
N VAL A 98 -11.42 2.37 -11.05
CA VAL A 98 -12.17 2.40 -9.80
C VAL A 98 -13.08 3.60 -9.78
N GLY A 99 -14.37 3.38 -9.59
CA GLY A 99 -15.35 4.44 -9.46
C GLY A 99 -15.30 5.15 -8.12
N GLY A 100 -16.13 6.19 -7.97
CA GLY A 100 -16.33 6.88 -6.69
C GLY A 100 -15.09 7.60 -6.14
N ALA A 101 -15.10 7.84 -4.84
CA ALA A 101 -13.99 8.47 -4.12
C ALA A 101 -12.78 7.54 -4.01
N SER A 102 -13.02 6.22 -3.93
CA SER A 102 -11.99 5.19 -3.75
C SER A 102 -10.93 5.23 -4.85
N GLY A 103 -11.34 5.36 -6.11
CA GLY A 103 -10.42 5.47 -7.25
C GLY A 103 -9.49 6.67 -7.13
N ALA A 104 -10.03 7.83 -6.76
CA ALA A 104 -9.26 9.04 -6.58
C ALA A 104 -8.28 8.94 -5.41
N ILE A 105 -8.68 8.33 -4.29
CA ILE A 105 -7.88 8.16 -3.07
C ILE A 105 -6.76 7.15 -3.31
N TYR A 106 -7.08 5.91 -3.69
CA TYR A 106 -6.07 4.87 -3.94
C TYR A 106 -5.17 5.23 -5.12
N GLY A 107 -5.75 5.78 -6.21
CA GLY A 107 -4.98 6.23 -7.35
C GLY A 107 -3.92 7.27 -6.98
N THR A 108 -4.32 8.29 -6.20
CA THR A 108 -3.38 9.32 -5.72
C THR A 108 -2.34 8.73 -4.77
N ALA A 109 -2.74 7.84 -3.85
CA ALA A 109 -1.83 7.17 -2.92
C ALA A 109 -0.69 6.44 -3.66
N PHE A 110 -1.03 5.57 -4.62
CA PHE A 110 -0.05 4.84 -5.41
C PHE A 110 0.80 5.76 -6.30
N MET A 111 0.22 6.79 -6.94
CA MET A 111 0.98 7.75 -7.74
C MET A 111 1.97 8.56 -6.90
N SER A 112 1.60 8.98 -5.69
CA SER A 112 2.49 9.68 -4.76
C SER A 112 3.67 8.79 -4.35
N SER A 113 3.40 7.52 -4.03
CA SER A 113 4.42 6.52 -3.75
C SER A 113 5.36 6.30 -4.95
N GLY A 114 4.82 6.20 -6.16
CA GLY A 114 5.61 6.10 -7.39
C GLY A 114 6.53 7.30 -7.60
N THR A 115 6.03 8.49 -7.33
CA THR A 115 6.82 9.74 -7.40
C THR A 115 7.96 9.74 -6.38
N PHE A 116 7.71 9.34 -5.13
CA PHE A 116 8.74 9.21 -4.10
C PHE A 116 9.82 8.18 -4.47
N LEU A 117 9.41 7.07 -5.06
CA LEU A 117 10.31 5.97 -5.44
C LEU A 117 11.19 6.29 -6.65
N LYS A 118 10.91 7.37 -7.38
CA LYS A 118 11.67 7.73 -8.58
C LYS A 118 13.15 7.97 -8.24
N GLY A 119 14.02 7.22 -8.91
CA GLY A 119 15.48 7.28 -8.67
C GLY A 119 15.96 6.49 -7.45
N LYS A 120 15.10 5.92 -6.63
CA LYS A 120 15.51 5.04 -5.53
C LYS A 120 16.01 3.70 -6.09
N ILE A 121 17.19 3.29 -5.64
CA ILE A 121 17.83 2.05 -6.10
C ILE A 121 17.61 0.91 -5.10
N ASP A 122 17.71 1.23 -3.82
CA ASP A 122 17.56 0.28 -2.72
C ASP A 122 16.18 0.44 -2.05
N PHE A 123 15.63 -0.66 -1.56
CA PHE A 123 14.34 -0.68 -0.86
C PHE A 123 14.58 -1.17 0.57
N ASP A 124 15.19 -0.29 1.35
CA ASP A 124 15.45 -0.46 2.77
C ASP A 124 14.29 0.05 3.64
N ASN A 125 14.42 -0.03 4.95
CA ASN A 125 13.40 0.43 5.90
C ASN A 125 13.05 1.91 5.68
N GLN A 126 14.03 2.76 5.38
CA GLN A 126 13.80 4.19 5.13
C GLN A 126 13.01 4.42 3.85
N THR A 127 13.33 3.69 2.78
CA THR A 127 12.59 3.77 1.51
C THR A 127 11.18 3.21 1.68
N PHE A 128 11.01 2.15 2.47
CA PHE A 128 9.70 1.58 2.79
C PHE A 128 8.83 2.60 3.53
N LEU A 129 9.34 3.19 4.63
CA LEU A 129 8.63 4.24 5.37
C LEU A 129 8.30 5.46 4.51
N GLY A 130 9.28 5.94 3.73
CA GLY A 130 9.06 7.07 2.84
C GLY A 130 7.99 6.79 1.77
N THR A 131 7.88 5.54 1.31
CA THR A 131 6.82 5.12 0.38
C THR A 131 5.44 5.19 1.04
N LEU A 132 5.32 4.70 2.27
CA LEU A 132 4.07 4.78 3.05
C LEU A 132 3.73 6.22 3.41
N ASN A 133 4.71 7.04 3.80
CA ASN A 133 4.48 8.45 4.10
C ASN A 133 3.97 9.21 2.87
N ALA A 134 4.58 9.00 1.70
CA ALA A 134 4.12 9.61 0.46
C ALA A 134 2.68 9.17 0.11
N MET A 135 2.31 7.92 0.41
CA MET A 135 0.94 7.44 0.28
C MET A 135 -0.01 8.19 1.20
N ILE A 136 0.32 8.32 2.49
CA ILE A 136 -0.46 9.06 3.49
C ILE A 136 -0.66 10.52 3.06
N GLU A 137 0.42 11.21 2.70
CA GLU A 137 0.36 12.61 2.22
C GLU A 137 -0.53 12.76 0.97
N GLY A 138 -0.43 11.81 0.04
CA GLY A 138 -1.27 11.76 -1.15
C GLY A 138 -2.76 11.64 -0.80
N VAL A 139 -3.10 10.73 0.12
CA VAL A 139 -4.47 10.54 0.61
C VAL A 139 -4.97 11.80 1.34
N GLN A 140 -4.17 12.36 2.25
CA GLN A 140 -4.52 13.58 2.97
C GLN A 140 -4.76 14.76 2.03
N LYS A 141 -3.86 14.95 1.06
CA LYS A 141 -3.99 16.03 0.06
C LYS A 141 -5.26 15.87 -0.78
N ARG A 142 -5.57 14.63 -1.20
CA ARG A 142 -6.72 14.35 -2.06
C ARG A 142 -8.05 14.36 -1.31
N GLY A 143 -8.09 13.66 -0.17
CA GLY A 143 -9.30 13.46 0.62
C GLY A 143 -9.59 14.55 1.63
N LYS A 144 -8.60 15.44 1.92
CA LYS A 144 -8.68 16.45 2.98
C LYS A 144 -9.06 15.83 4.33
N ALA A 145 -8.60 14.60 4.56
CA ALA A 145 -8.87 13.83 5.77
C ALA A 145 -7.64 13.77 6.67
N VAL A 146 -7.88 13.57 7.96
CA VAL A 146 -6.86 13.32 8.99
C VAL A 146 -7.20 12.07 9.79
N LEU A 147 -6.33 11.66 10.69
CA LEU A 147 -6.58 10.57 11.64
C LEU A 147 -7.80 10.92 12.52
N GLY A 148 -8.67 9.95 12.79
CA GLY A 148 -9.84 10.11 13.63
C GLY A 148 -11.11 10.50 12.85
N GLU A 149 -11.09 10.51 11.54
CA GLU A 149 -12.22 10.90 10.69
C GLU A 149 -12.97 9.72 10.05
N LYS A 150 -12.64 8.48 10.45
CA LYS A 150 -13.21 7.22 9.96
C LYS A 150 -12.98 7.05 8.46
N THR A 151 -11.71 6.85 8.11
CA THR A 151 -11.23 6.70 6.74
C THR A 151 -10.11 5.65 6.65
N ILE A 152 -9.61 5.38 5.46
CA ILE A 152 -8.37 4.63 5.18
C ILE A 152 -7.18 5.06 6.08
N LEU A 153 -7.10 6.36 6.43
CA LEU A 153 -6.01 6.91 7.24
C LEU A 153 -6.01 6.37 8.67
N ASP A 154 -7.17 5.99 9.17
CA ASP A 154 -7.32 5.43 10.53
C ASP A 154 -6.69 4.05 10.67
N THR A 155 -6.39 3.37 9.58
CA THR A 155 -5.58 2.14 9.55
C THR A 155 -4.12 2.42 9.20
N ILE A 156 -3.87 3.25 8.18
CA ILE A 156 -2.50 3.40 7.63
C ILE A 156 -1.61 4.23 8.56
N ILE A 157 -2.12 5.31 9.17
CA ILE A 157 -1.29 6.19 10.02
C ILE A 157 -0.82 5.47 11.30
N PRO A 158 -1.67 4.78 12.09
CA PRO A 158 -1.18 4.02 13.24
C PRO A 158 -0.18 2.93 12.86
N THR A 159 -0.40 2.25 11.73
CA THR A 159 0.54 1.25 11.22
C THR A 159 1.88 1.89 10.85
N TYR A 160 1.88 3.03 10.17
CA TYR A 160 3.09 3.78 9.86
C TYR A 160 3.85 4.17 11.14
N ASN A 161 3.18 4.73 12.13
CA ASN A 161 3.80 5.15 13.38
C ASN A 161 4.45 3.98 14.14
N PHE A 162 3.79 2.82 14.15
CA PHE A 162 4.35 1.60 14.73
C PHE A 162 5.60 1.13 13.98
N LEU A 163 5.56 1.12 12.65
CA LEU A 163 6.71 0.75 11.81
C LEU A 163 7.88 1.70 12.00
N GLU A 164 7.63 3.01 11.98
CA GLU A 164 8.66 4.04 12.16
C GLU A 164 9.36 3.88 13.52
N LYS A 165 8.60 3.72 14.60
CA LYS A 165 9.13 3.46 15.94
C LYS A 165 9.99 2.20 15.96
N SER A 166 9.47 1.09 15.42
CA SER A 166 10.15 -0.21 15.44
C SER A 166 11.43 -0.20 14.62
N PHE A 167 11.45 0.45 13.46
CA PHE A 167 12.66 0.59 12.65
C PHE A 167 13.70 1.48 13.30
N ASN A 168 13.29 2.53 14.02
CA ASN A 168 14.20 3.36 14.82
C ASN A 168 14.79 2.59 16.02
N GLU A 169 14.10 1.56 16.52
CA GLU A 169 14.62 0.59 17.51
C GLU A 169 15.55 -0.47 16.89
N GLY A 170 15.82 -0.41 15.58
CA GLY A 170 16.69 -1.34 14.86
C GLY A 170 16.05 -2.66 14.47
N LYS A 171 14.73 -2.82 14.63
CA LYS A 171 14.00 -4.02 14.21
C LYS A 171 13.84 -4.06 12.68
N SER A 172 13.80 -5.26 12.12
CA SER A 172 13.43 -5.45 10.71
C SER A 172 11.92 -5.72 10.57
N LEU A 173 11.37 -5.52 9.36
CA LEU A 173 9.95 -5.82 9.10
C LEU A 173 9.64 -7.31 9.37
N LYS A 174 10.60 -8.19 9.11
CA LYS A 174 10.46 -9.63 9.39
C LYS A 174 10.25 -9.91 10.89
N ASP A 175 10.90 -9.15 11.76
CA ASP A 175 10.79 -9.32 13.21
C ASP A 175 9.46 -8.82 13.78
N ILE A 176 8.84 -7.86 13.13
CA ILE A 176 7.64 -7.14 13.62
C ILE A 176 6.39 -7.37 12.75
N LYS A 177 6.43 -8.27 11.77
CA LYS A 177 5.32 -8.47 10.85
C LYS A 177 3.99 -8.84 11.53
N THR A 178 4.06 -9.68 12.56
CA THR A 178 2.86 -10.11 13.30
C THR A 178 2.25 -8.94 14.06
N GLU A 179 3.07 -8.17 14.77
CA GLU A 179 2.64 -6.98 15.50
C GLU A 179 2.12 -5.89 14.54
N THR A 180 2.74 -5.75 13.37
CA THR A 180 2.26 -4.81 12.34
C THR A 180 0.86 -5.18 11.86
N ILE A 181 0.60 -6.46 11.61
CA ILE A 181 -0.73 -6.96 11.22
C ILE A 181 -1.74 -6.69 12.35
N GLU A 182 -1.36 -6.93 13.60
CA GLU A 182 -2.22 -6.71 14.76
C GLU A 182 -2.55 -5.23 14.96
N VAL A 183 -1.56 -4.34 14.85
CA VAL A 183 -1.78 -2.88 14.89
C VAL A 183 -2.73 -2.44 13.79
N ALA A 184 -2.50 -2.89 12.55
CA ALA A 184 -3.37 -2.55 11.44
C ALA A 184 -4.82 -3.06 11.66
N LYS A 185 -4.98 -4.29 12.18
CA LYS A 185 -6.27 -4.89 12.49
C LYS A 185 -7.01 -4.09 13.57
N ASN A 186 -6.35 -3.84 14.69
CA ASN A 186 -6.96 -3.12 15.83
C ASN A 186 -7.36 -1.69 15.41
N SER A 187 -6.54 -1.04 14.61
CA SER A 187 -6.80 0.31 14.08
C SER A 187 -7.99 0.32 13.12
N MET A 188 -8.09 -0.65 12.24
CA MET A 188 -9.24 -0.86 11.36
C MET A 188 -10.53 -1.11 12.17
N GLU A 189 -10.48 -2.00 13.16
CA GLU A 189 -11.63 -2.31 14.02
C GLU A 189 -12.06 -1.10 14.86
N ALA A 190 -11.12 -0.28 15.31
CA ALA A 190 -11.41 0.94 16.08
C ALA A 190 -12.25 1.96 15.30
N THR A 191 -12.29 1.89 13.96
CA THR A 191 -13.17 2.75 13.15
C THR A 191 -14.65 2.57 13.47
N LYS A 192 -15.06 1.44 14.06
CA LYS A 192 -16.41 1.24 14.57
C LYS A 192 -16.85 2.30 15.56
N ASN A 193 -15.92 2.82 16.36
CA ASN A 193 -16.19 3.75 17.46
C ASN A 193 -16.05 5.23 17.03
N ILE A 194 -15.73 5.48 15.77
CA ILE A 194 -15.52 6.84 15.23
C ILE A 194 -16.78 7.29 14.50
N VAL A 195 -17.21 8.51 14.75
CA VAL A 195 -18.21 9.20 13.92
C VAL A 195 -17.54 9.65 12.63
N ALA A 196 -18.09 9.26 11.49
CA ALA A 196 -17.53 9.66 10.20
C ALA A 196 -17.72 11.15 9.95
N THR A 197 -16.63 11.84 9.59
CA THR A 197 -16.64 13.26 9.22
C THR A 197 -16.18 13.48 7.77
N LYS A 198 -15.79 12.41 7.10
CA LYS A 198 -15.37 12.41 5.68
C LYS A 198 -16.07 11.33 4.88
N GLY A 199 -16.00 11.48 3.57
CA GLY A 199 -16.61 10.54 2.63
C GLY A 199 -18.14 10.48 2.74
N ARG A 200 -18.73 9.42 2.17
CA ARG A 200 -20.20 9.24 2.18
C ARG A 200 -20.75 8.96 3.57
N ALA A 201 -20.00 8.23 4.38
CA ALA A 201 -20.37 7.91 5.76
C ALA A 201 -20.64 9.16 6.62
N SER A 202 -20.04 10.31 6.29
CA SER A 202 -20.28 11.56 7.01
C SER A 202 -21.72 12.06 6.96
N TYR A 203 -22.48 11.69 5.92
CA TYR A 203 -23.90 12.05 5.82
C TYR A 203 -24.77 11.33 6.87
N LEU A 204 -24.27 10.25 7.47
CA LEU A 204 -24.97 9.51 8.51
C LEU A 204 -24.75 10.10 9.91
N GLY A 205 -23.69 10.91 10.14
CA GLY A 205 -23.32 11.41 11.44
C GLY A 205 -23.15 10.27 12.47
N GLU A 206 -23.79 10.38 13.62
CA GLU A 206 -23.75 9.37 14.71
C GLU A 206 -24.18 7.96 14.25
N ARG A 207 -25.02 7.85 13.25
CA ARG A 207 -25.44 6.53 12.71
C ARG A 207 -24.29 5.78 12.00
N SER A 208 -23.19 6.43 11.75
CA SER A 208 -21.98 5.77 11.22
C SER A 208 -21.23 4.97 12.30
N VAL A 209 -21.51 5.20 13.59
CA VAL A 209 -20.92 4.45 14.70
C VAL A 209 -21.47 3.03 14.71
N GLY A 210 -20.62 2.07 15.07
CA GLY A 210 -20.94 0.64 15.07
C GLY A 210 -20.50 -0.10 13.81
N HIS A 211 -20.15 0.61 12.75
CA HIS A 211 -19.75 0.05 11.45
C HIS A 211 -18.26 0.29 11.18
N ILE A 212 -17.61 -0.69 10.52
CA ILE A 212 -16.21 -0.56 10.07
C ILE A 212 -16.19 0.32 8.82
N ASP A 213 -15.18 1.21 8.70
CA ASP A 213 -14.90 1.90 7.44
C ASP A 213 -14.40 0.92 6.35
N PRO A 214 -15.04 0.85 5.16
CA PRO A 214 -14.61 -0.06 4.10
C PRO A 214 -13.20 0.24 3.58
N GLY A 215 -12.78 1.51 3.56
CA GLY A 215 -11.42 1.91 3.22
C GLY A 215 -10.38 1.46 4.25
N ALA A 216 -10.71 1.52 5.53
CA ALA A 216 -9.88 1.00 6.61
C ALA A 216 -9.71 -0.52 6.48
N MET A 217 -10.79 -1.26 6.19
CA MET A 217 -10.75 -2.71 5.98
C MET A 217 -9.89 -3.07 4.76
N SER A 218 -10.12 -2.47 3.61
CA SER A 218 -9.32 -2.78 2.42
C SER A 218 -7.83 -2.44 2.59
N SER A 219 -7.50 -1.40 3.37
CA SER A 219 -6.11 -1.09 3.73
C SER A 219 -5.49 -2.14 4.65
N TYR A 220 -6.25 -2.61 5.65
CA TYR A 220 -5.81 -3.72 6.51
C TYR A 220 -5.49 -4.97 5.69
N LEU A 221 -6.37 -5.36 4.75
CA LEU A 221 -6.14 -6.51 3.89
C LEU A 221 -4.84 -6.38 3.08
N MET A 222 -4.59 -5.21 2.50
CA MET A 222 -3.34 -4.95 1.76
C MET A 222 -2.10 -5.02 2.67
N ILE A 223 -2.14 -4.40 3.85
CA ILE A 223 -1.04 -4.42 4.84
C ILE A 223 -0.75 -5.85 5.27
N LYS A 224 -1.78 -6.63 5.58
CA LYS A 224 -1.67 -8.04 5.96
C LYS A 224 -0.93 -8.83 4.89
N VAL A 225 -1.35 -8.74 3.63
CA VAL A 225 -0.69 -9.43 2.51
C VAL A 225 0.78 -9.02 2.37
N VAL A 226 1.10 -7.74 2.49
CA VAL A 226 2.49 -7.26 2.45
C VAL A 226 3.31 -7.91 3.57
N CYS A 227 2.85 -7.85 4.82
CA CYS A 227 3.56 -8.40 5.97
C CYS A 227 3.74 -9.92 5.91
N GLU A 228 2.76 -10.66 5.39
CA GLU A 228 2.83 -12.12 5.24
C GLU A 228 3.81 -12.58 4.17
N ASN A 229 4.21 -11.69 3.24
CA ASN A 229 5.03 -12.02 2.07
C ASN A 229 6.39 -11.31 2.02
N LEU A 230 6.73 -10.56 3.04
CA LEU A 230 8.07 -9.99 3.30
C LEU A 230 8.73 -10.71 4.48
#